data_aebb4a24caa7ae27fcfc38197bbfd4da
#
_entry.id   aebb4a24caa7ae27fcfc38197bbfd4da
#
_cell.length_a   1.000
_cell.length_b   1.000
_cell.length_c   1.000
_cell.angle_alpha   90.00
_cell.angle_beta   90.00
_cell.angle_gamma   90.00
#
_symmetry.space_group_name_H-M   'P 1'
#
loop_
_entity.id
_entity.type
_entity.pdbx_description
1 polymer ?
#
loop_
_entity_poly.entity_id
_entity_poly.type
_entity_poly.pdbx_seq_one_letter_code
_entity_poly.pdbx_strand_id
1 'polypeptide(L)'
;MSITHLEPQNIWKNFAALNAVPRPSKKEEKVFEFIKNFGKNLNLETTEDEVGNVIIRKPATYGMENRQTIVLQSHLDMVCQKNNDVDFDFETQGIEMYADGDWVKAKGTTLGADNGLGVAAIMSILESSDIAHPAIEALFTIDEETGMTGALGLKAGLLTGEILLNLDTEEDDEIDIGCAGGIDVTASANYQLTTTSPNFVKIDIKGLQGGHSGMDIHKGFGNSNVILGRLLYTGIDNEIQLISIDGGGLRNAIPREAHAVVSVQNVEEFLQKLETLKTEILEEFASVEKDLSISFEKTSASEQGLSTEDSKKIILALKSAHNGVYRMSPDVEDLVE
;
A
#
# COMPACT_ATOMS: atom_id res chain seq x y z
N MET A 1 14.15 18.88 -4.97
CA MET A 1 15.56 18.99 -4.50
C MET A 1 15.99 17.60 -4.06
N SER A 2 17.26 17.22 -4.25
CA SER A 2 17.77 15.93 -3.77
C SER A 2 17.64 15.84 -2.25
N ILE A 3 17.28 14.67 -1.70
CA ILE A 3 17.16 14.43 -0.25
C ILE A 3 18.51 14.06 0.40
N THR A 4 19.56 13.83 -0.40
CA THR A 4 20.85 13.29 0.05
C THR A 4 21.69 14.26 0.91
N HIS A 5 21.22 15.47 1.12
CA HIS A 5 21.84 16.47 1.99
C HIS A 5 21.18 16.55 3.38
N LEU A 6 20.08 15.82 3.58
CA LEU A 6 19.38 15.78 4.86
C LEU A 6 20.21 14.99 5.90
N GLU A 7 20.01 15.30 7.18
CA GLU A 7 20.64 14.58 8.29
C GLU A 7 19.65 13.58 8.94
N PRO A 8 20.12 12.39 9.34
CA PRO A 8 21.48 11.81 9.20
C PRO A 8 21.81 11.45 7.75
N GLN A 9 22.89 12.03 7.23
CA GLN A 9 23.19 12.02 5.78
C GLN A 9 23.33 10.60 5.20
N ASN A 10 23.91 9.66 5.96
CA ASN A 10 24.10 8.30 5.46
C ASN A 10 22.76 7.58 5.25
N ILE A 11 21.78 7.78 6.14
CA ILE A 11 20.45 7.20 5.99
C ILE A 11 19.80 7.73 4.70
N TRP A 12 19.77 9.04 4.48
CA TRP A 12 19.14 9.63 3.30
C TRP A 12 19.85 9.31 1.99
N LYS A 13 21.18 9.13 2.02
CA LYS A 13 21.94 8.64 0.85
C LYS A 13 21.57 7.19 0.51
N ASN A 14 21.54 6.32 1.52
CA ASN A 14 21.19 4.92 1.35
C ASN A 14 19.73 4.76 0.92
N PHE A 15 18.82 5.53 1.50
CA PHE A 15 17.42 5.55 1.08
C PHE A 15 17.25 6.02 -0.37
N ALA A 16 17.97 7.07 -0.77
CA ALA A 16 17.95 7.52 -2.15
C ALA A 16 18.53 6.49 -3.13
N ALA A 17 19.60 5.80 -2.75
CA ALA A 17 20.20 4.74 -3.55
C ALA A 17 19.27 3.52 -3.69
N LEU A 18 18.61 3.12 -2.60
CA LEU A 18 17.62 2.04 -2.58
C LEU A 18 16.42 2.38 -3.48
N ASN A 19 15.84 3.56 -3.32
CA ASN A 19 14.66 4.00 -4.07
C ASN A 19 14.93 4.31 -5.55
N ALA A 20 16.20 4.39 -5.97
CA ALA A 20 16.56 4.38 -7.38
C ALA A 20 16.41 3.00 -8.03
N VAL A 21 16.25 1.94 -7.22
CA VAL A 21 16.11 0.56 -7.68
C VAL A 21 14.63 0.16 -7.58
N PRO A 22 14.00 -0.27 -8.69
CA PRO A 22 12.65 -0.86 -8.65
C PRO A 22 12.59 -2.07 -7.73
N ARG A 23 11.55 -2.08 -6.84
CA ARG A 23 11.40 -3.13 -5.83
C ARG A 23 9.93 -3.49 -5.51
N PRO A 24 9.07 -3.68 -6.52
CA PRO A 24 7.70 -4.13 -6.25
C PRO A 24 7.71 -5.56 -5.71
N SER A 25 6.78 -5.86 -4.81
CA SER A 25 6.59 -7.21 -4.24
C SER A 25 6.49 -8.27 -5.35
N LYS A 26 7.13 -9.42 -5.16
CA LYS A 26 7.26 -10.54 -6.12
C LYS A 26 8.08 -10.23 -7.39
N LYS A 27 8.78 -9.09 -7.41
CA LYS A 27 9.68 -8.67 -8.51
C LYS A 27 10.92 -7.97 -7.95
N GLU A 28 11.49 -8.53 -6.88
CA GLU A 28 12.57 -7.94 -6.09
C GLU A 28 13.97 -8.26 -6.64
N GLU A 29 14.12 -8.92 -7.78
CA GLU A 29 15.42 -9.36 -8.31
C GLU A 29 16.44 -8.23 -8.38
N LYS A 30 16.00 -7.00 -8.73
CA LYS A 30 16.89 -5.84 -8.86
C LYS A 30 17.38 -5.35 -7.49
N VAL A 31 16.49 -5.22 -6.52
CA VAL A 31 16.85 -4.75 -5.17
C VAL A 31 17.63 -5.83 -4.41
N PHE A 32 17.31 -7.08 -4.63
CA PHE A 32 18.06 -8.22 -4.14
C PHE A 32 19.53 -8.17 -4.58
N GLU A 33 19.81 -8.03 -5.88
CA GLU A 33 21.17 -7.88 -6.39
C GLU A 33 21.85 -6.58 -5.90
N PHE A 34 21.09 -5.50 -5.72
CA PHE A 34 21.59 -4.26 -5.14
C PHE A 34 22.12 -4.48 -3.72
N ILE A 35 21.36 -5.11 -2.83
CA ILE A 35 21.75 -5.40 -1.44
C ILE A 35 22.90 -6.42 -1.37
N LYS A 36 22.90 -7.45 -2.21
CA LYS A 36 24.02 -8.40 -2.30
C LYS A 36 25.32 -7.72 -2.68
N ASN A 37 25.27 -6.86 -3.69
CA ASN A 37 26.43 -6.10 -4.13
C ASN A 37 26.89 -5.08 -3.08
N PHE A 38 25.97 -4.48 -2.34
CA PHE A 38 26.29 -3.61 -1.22
C PHE A 38 27.14 -4.34 -0.17
N GLY A 39 26.70 -5.51 0.31
CA GLY A 39 27.45 -6.30 1.28
C GLY A 39 28.83 -6.75 0.77
N LYS A 40 28.89 -7.24 -0.48
CA LYS A 40 30.15 -7.64 -1.12
C LYS A 40 31.14 -6.48 -1.27
N ASN A 41 30.69 -5.28 -1.63
CA ASN A 41 31.52 -4.10 -1.77
C ASN A 41 32.13 -3.65 -0.44
N LEU A 42 31.46 -3.94 0.67
CA LEU A 42 31.98 -3.74 2.03
C LEU A 42 32.91 -4.86 2.50
N ASN A 43 33.15 -5.89 1.66
CA ASN A 43 33.86 -7.13 2.02
C ASN A 43 33.23 -7.87 3.22
N LEU A 44 31.93 -7.78 3.40
CA LEU A 44 31.17 -8.49 4.42
C LEU A 44 30.69 -9.82 3.89
N GLU A 45 30.61 -10.83 4.78
CA GLU A 45 29.99 -12.11 4.45
C GLU A 45 28.52 -11.86 4.06
N THR A 46 28.17 -12.23 2.83
CA THR A 46 26.86 -12.01 2.25
C THR A 46 26.33 -13.31 1.68
N THR A 47 25.23 -13.78 2.21
CA THR A 47 24.59 -15.05 1.85
C THR A 47 23.15 -14.82 1.42
N GLU A 48 22.64 -15.75 0.65
CA GLU A 48 21.26 -15.80 0.18
C GLU A 48 20.66 -17.12 0.68
N ASP A 49 19.44 -17.08 1.15
CA ASP A 49 18.71 -18.29 1.49
C ASP A 49 17.89 -18.86 0.32
N GLU A 50 17.23 -19.98 0.55
CA GLU A 50 16.48 -20.71 -0.49
C GLU A 50 15.27 -19.95 -1.04
N VAL A 51 14.74 -18.97 -0.30
CA VAL A 51 13.56 -18.21 -0.69
C VAL A 51 13.88 -16.81 -1.22
N GLY A 52 15.16 -16.39 -1.13
CA GLY A 52 15.63 -15.12 -1.66
C GLY A 52 15.84 -14.02 -0.61
N ASN A 53 15.86 -14.35 0.68
CA ASN A 53 16.33 -13.41 1.69
C ASN A 53 17.84 -13.21 1.59
N VAL A 54 18.31 -12.00 1.91
CA VAL A 54 19.75 -11.70 1.97
C VAL A 54 20.18 -11.52 3.42
N ILE A 55 21.26 -12.21 3.82
CA ILE A 55 21.86 -12.07 5.14
C ILE A 55 23.29 -11.54 4.97
N ILE A 56 23.57 -10.38 5.59
CA ILE A 56 24.90 -9.75 5.62
C ILE A 56 25.41 -9.79 7.05
N ARG A 57 26.60 -10.38 7.27
CA ARG A 57 27.22 -10.48 8.59
C ARG A 57 28.34 -9.48 8.76
N LYS A 58 28.29 -8.70 9.83
CA LYS A 58 29.34 -7.76 10.22
C LYS A 58 29.94 -8.19 11.56
N PRO A 59 31.26 -8.42 11.66
CA PRO A 59 31.91 -8.72 12.92
C PRO A 59 31.73 -7.61 13.96
N ALA A 60 31.76 -7.96 15.24
CA ALA A 60 31.75 -6.99 16.33
C ALA A 60 32.91 -5.99 16.22
N THR A 61 32.66 -4.77 16.62
CA THR A 61 33.73 -3.77 16.79
C THR A 61 34.56 -4.07 18.02
N TYR A 62 35.79 -3.52 18.06
CA TYR A 62 36.72 -3.71 19.18
C TYR A 62 36.06 -3.40 20.53
N GLY A 63 36.16 -4.36 21.46
CA GLY A 63 35.57 -4.26 22.80
C GLY A 63 34.11 -4.68 22.90
N MET A 64 33.48 -5.10 21.80
CA MET A 64 32.10 -5.57 21.77
C MET A 64 31.97 -7.06 21.44
N GLU A 65 33.08 -7.77 21.31
CA GLU A 65 33.14 -9.20 20.86
C GLU A 65 32.42 -10.16 21.81
N ASN A 66 32.34 -9.81 23.10
CA ASN A 66 31.66 -10.63 24.11
C ASN A 66 30.17 -10.28 24.30
N ARG A 67 29.63 -9.43 23.47
CA ARG A 67 28.19 -9.11 23.47
C ARG A 67 27.41 -10.10 22.61
N GLN A 68 26.14 -10.28 22.94
CA GLN A 68 25.24 -11.10 22.12
C GLN A 68 25.14 -10.56 20.71
N THR A 69 25.14 -11.43 19.71
CA THR A 69 24.86 -11.08 18.31
C THR A 69 23.45 -10.57 18.19
N ILE A 70 23.27 -9.49 17.43
CA ILE A 70 21.95 -8.93 17.14
C ILE A 70 21.59 -9.17 15.67
N VAL A 71 20.31 -9.44 15.45
CA VAL A 71 19.72 -9.49 14.11
C VAL A 71 19.01 -8.16 13.87
N LEU A 72 19.36 -7.46 12.78
CA LEU A 72 18.62 -6.29 12.29
C LEU A 72 17.82 -6.74 11.09
N GLN A 73 16.49 -6.57 11.12
CA GLN A 73 15.62 -7.06 10.06
C GLN A 73 14.80 -5.93 9.44
N SER A 74 14.70 -5.96 8.11
CA SER A 74 13.82 -5.11 7.30
C SER A 74 13.43 -5.84 6.01
N HIS A 75 12.30 -5.46 5.39
CA HIS A 75 11.92 -6.01 4.09
C HIS A 75 12.35 -5.11 2.92
N LEU A 76 12.56 -5.73 1.75
CA LEU A 76 13.10 -5.06 0.57
C LEU A 76 12.02 -4.51 -0.38
N ASP A 77 10.88 -5.15 -0.43
CA ASP A 77 9.77 -4.75 -1.30
C ASP A 77 9.04 -3.50 -0.79
N MET A 78 8.09 -3.02 -1.52
CA MET A 78 7.27 -1.87 -1.15
C MET A 78 5.90 -1.92 -1.81
N VAL A 79 4.91 -1.31 -1.18
CA VAL A 79 3.61 -1.02 -1.77
C VAL A 79 3.75 -0.10 -2.98
N CYS A 80 3.29 -0.54 -4.14
CA CYS A 80 3.35 0.19 -5.40
C CYS A 80 1.99 0.79 -5.76
N GLN A 81 1.77 2.06 -5.40
CA GLN A 81 0.55 2.80 -5.71
C GLN A 81 0.84 4.16 -6.37
N LYS A 82 -0.02 4.54 -7.29
CA LYS A 82 -0.03 5.85 -7.94
C LYS A 82 -1.45 6.24 -8.33
N ASN A 83 -1.68 7.51 -8.62
CA ASN A 83 -2.95 7.93 -9.23
C ASN A 83 -3.02 7.45 -10.69
N ASN A 84 -4.22 7.24 -11.21
CA ASN A 84 -4.43 6.71 -12.57
C ASN A 84 -3.92 7.65 -13.68
N ASP A 85 -3.83 8.94 -13.41
CA ASP A 85 -3.33 9.97 -14.34
C ASP A 85 -1.80 10.14 -14.30
N VAL A 86 -1.09 9.41 -13.43
CA VAL A 86 0.37 9.40 -13.32
C VAL A 86 0.95 8.32 -14.23
N ASP A 87 1.79 8.74 -15.19
CA ASP A 87 2.55 7.80 -16.02
C ASP A 87 3.84 7.39 -15.30
N PHE A 88 3.82 6.24 -14.64
CA PHE A 88 4.94 5.69 -13.90
C PHE A 88 4.91 4.15 -13.92
N ASP A 89 6.05 3.53 -14.11
CA ASP A 89 6.24 2.07 -14.11
C ASP A 89 7.16 1.65 -12.96
N PHE A 90 6.58 1.06 -11.92
CA PHE A 90 7.31 0.58 -10.75
C PHE A 90 8.29 -0.57 -11.03
N GLU A 91 8.19 -1.25 -12.17
CA GLU A 91 9.12 -2.33 -12.52
C GLU A 91 10.42 -1.80 -13.15
N THR A 92 10.39 -0.58 -13.68
CA THR A 92 11.52 -0.04 -14.45
C THR A 92 12.05 1.29 -13.95
N GLN A 93 11.26 2.06 -13.19
CA GLN A 93 11.60 3.39 -12.73
C GLN A 93 11.86 3.44 -11.22
N GLY A 94 12.84 4.23 -10.80
CA GLY A 94 13.07 4.56 -9.39
C GLY A 94 12.14 5.69 -8.92
N ILE A 95 11.88 5.74 -7.63
CA ILE A 95 10.99 6.72 -7.01
C ILE A 95 11.61 8.12 -7.03
N GLU A 96 10.90 9.09 -7.60
CA GLU A 96 11.26 10.51 -7.57
C GLU A 96 10.88 11.13 -6.23
N MET A 97 11.89 11.48 -5.41
CA MET A 97 11.69 12.02 -4.07
C MET A 97 12.07 13.50 -3.99
N TYR A 98 11.41 14.21 -3.08
CA TYR A 98 11.73 15.61 -2.78
C TYR A 98 11.43 15.95 -1.32
N ALA A 99 12.15 16.94 -0.79
CA ALA A 99 11.86 17.51 0.53
C ALA A 99 10.80 18.61 0.40
N ASP A 100 9.81 18.60 1.30
CA ASP A 100 8.72 19.58 1.41
C ASP A 100 8.54 19.95 2.88
N GLY A 101 9.19 21.04 3.31
CA GLY A 101 9.30 21.39 4.73
C GLY A 101 10.02 20.30 5.51
N ASP A 102 9.38 19.76 6.53
CA ASP A 102 9.89 18.70 7.40
C ASP A 102 9.63 17.28 6.86
N TRP A 103 9.04 17.18 5.67
CA TRP A 103 8.64 15.91 5.06
C TRP A 103 9.47 15.56 3.83
N VAL A 104 9.73 14.28 3.63
CA VAL A 104 10.17 13.73 2.36
C VAL A 104 8.97 13.07 1.68
N LYS A 105 8.73 13.43 0.43
CA LYS A 105 7.58 12.97 -0.36
C LYS A 105 8.03 12.36 -1.69
N ALA A 106 7.19 11.49 -2.26
CA ALA A 106 7.32 11.01 -3.62
C ALA A 106 6.42 11.81 -4.58
N LYS A 107 6.84 11.90 -5.85
CA LYS A 107 6.12 12.64 -6.88
C LYS A 107 5.10 11.75 -7.57
N GLY A 108 3.88 11.74 -7.06
CA GLY A 108 2.74 11.05 -7.68
C GLY A 108 2.69 9.54 -7.47
N THR A 109 3.58 9.00 -6.62
CA THR A 109 3.65 7.59 -6.27
C THR A 109 3.73 7.41 -4.76
N THR A 110 3.62 6.18 -4.27
CA THR A 110 4.07 5.79 -2.93
C THR A 110 5.57 6.06 -2.78
N LEU A 111 6.02 6.35 -1.55
CA LEU A 111 7.40 6.71 -1.23
C LEU A 111 8.28 5.48 -1.01
N GLY A 112 7.73 4.40 -0.42
CA GLY A 112 8.48 3.22 0.00
C GLY A 112 9.38 3.49 1.22
N ALA A 113 8.97 4.38 2.12
CA ALA A 113 9.64 4.56 3.41
C ALA A 113 9.49 3.32 4.26
N ASP A 114 8.34 2.70 4.21
CA ASP A 114 8.03 1.35 4.60
C ASP A 114 8.52 0.38 3.50
N ASN A 115 9.47 -0.51 3.76
CA ASN A 115 10.43 -0.45 4.88
C ASN A 115 11.82 0.05 4.41
N GLY A 116 11.83 0.93 3.41
CA GLY A 116 13.07 1.47 2.82
C GLY A 116 13.92 2.27 3.80
N LEU A 117 13.32 2.93 4.81
CA LEU A 117 14.08 3.63 5.84
C LEU A 117 14.77 2.65 6.80
N GLY A 118 14.11 1.56 7.18
CA GLY A 118 14.73 0.49 7.95
C GLY A 118 15.90 -0.15 7.20
N VAL A 119 15.73 -0.46 5.91
CA VAL A 119 16.83 -0.93 5.05
C VAL A 119 17.99 0.06 5.02
N ALA A 120 17.70 1.36 4.81
CA ALA A 120 18.73 2.40 4.75
C ALA A 120 19.47 2.59 6.10
N ALA A 121 18.77 2.46 7.22
CA ALA A 121 19.37 2.48 8.55
C ALA A 121 20.33 1.30 8.76
N ILE A 122 19.90 0.08 8.40
CA ILE A 122 20.76 -1.12 8.45
C ILE A 122 21.99 -0.93 7.54
N MET A 123 21.80 -0.48 6.29
CA MET A 123 22.91 -0.20 5.38
C MET A 123 23.89 0.80 6.00
N SER A 124 23.40 1.86 6.66
CA SER A 124 24.24 2.88 7.30
C SER A 124 25.05 2.32 8.47
N ILE A 125 24.50 1.39 9.24
CA ILE A 125 25.24 0.68 10.30
C ILE A 125 26.28 -0.27 9.70
N LEU A 126 25.94 -0.98 8.63
CA LEU A 126 26.86 -1.91 7.97
C LEU A 126 28.08 -1.19 7.38
N GLU A 127 27.93 -0.04 6.76
CA GLU A 127 29.04 0.74 6.19
C GLU A 127 29.81 1.60 7.21
N SER A 128 29.23 1.84 8.40
CA SER A 128 29.87 2.65 9.43
C SER A 128 31.16 2.02 9.97
N SER A 129 32.15 2.87 10.23
CA SER A 129 33.43 2.50 10.90
C SER A 129 33.54 3.08 12.31
N ASP A 130 32.61 3.89 12.75
CA ASP A 130 32.65 4.67 14.00
C ASP A 130 31.52 4.34 14.98
N ILE A 131 30.50 3.60 14.55
CA ILE A 131 29.44 3.08 15.44
C ILE A 131 29.93 1.79 16.12
N ALA A 132 30.03 1.82 17.46
CA ALA A 132 30.34 0.62 18.22
C ALA A 132 29.14 -0.34 18.24
N HIS A 133 29.35 -1.60 17.88
CA HIS A 133 28.28 -2.62 17.80
C HIS A 133 28.80 -4.04 18.10
N PRO A 134 27.97 -4.94 18.64
CA PRO A 134 28.25 -6.37 18.70
C PRO A 134 28.30 -6.97 17.28
N ALA A 135 28.50 -8.28 17.16
CA ALA A 135 28.28 -8.94 15.87
C ALA A 135 26.85 -8.71 15.37
N ILE A 136 26.71 -8.39 14.09
CA ILE A 136 25.44 -8.10 13.44
C ILE A 136 25.15 -9.13 12.35
N GLU A 137 23.93 -9.62 12.32
CA GLU A 137 23.32 -10.31 11.21
C GLU A 137 22.21 -9.44 10.64
N ALA A 138 22.46 -8.77 9.50
CA ALA A 138 21.47 -7.98 8.81
C ALA A 138 20.64 -8.87 7.90
N LEU A 139 19.38 -9.06 8.24
CA LEU A 139 18.41 -9.87 7.49
C LEU A 139 17.51 -8.95 6.65
N PHE A 140 17.58 -9.12 5.35
CA PHE A 140 16.71 -8.43 4.40
C PHE A 140 15.75 -9.45 3.79
N THR A 141 14.46 -9.32 4.11
CA THR A 141 13.41 -10.23 3.64
C THR A 141 12.75 -9.73 2.37
N ILE A 142 12.08 -10.63 1.66
CA ILE A 142 11.32 -10.34 0.45
C ILE A 142 9.82 -10.56 0.67
N ASP A 143 9.00 -9.95 -0.21
CA ASP A 143 7.55 -10.18 -0.32
C ASP A 143 6.82 -10.07 1.03
N GLU A 144 7.13 -9.03 1.81
CA GLU A 144 6.43 -8.74 3.07
C GLU A 144 5.00 -8.30 2.78
N GLU A 145 4.84 -7.31 1.91
CA GLU A 145 3.62 -6.57 1.61
C GLU A 145 2.49 -7.42 1.00
N THR A 146 2.81 -8.58 0.41
CA THR A 146 1.80 -9.39 -0.27
C THR A 146 1.72 -10.84 0.16
N GLY A 147 2.68 -11.34 0.97
CA GLY A 147 2.66 -12.74 1.35
C GLY A 147 3.62 -13.17 2.42
N MET A 148 4.50 -12.28 2.92
CA MET A 148 5.54 -12.59 3.90
C MET A 148 6.40 -13.81 3.51
N THR A 149 6.58 -14.03 2.19
CA THR A 149 7.24 -15.23 1.66
C THR A 149 8.65 -15.40 2.23
N GLY A 150 9.39 -14.30 2.35
CA GLY A 150 10.73 -14.30 2.91
C GLY A 150 10.75 -14.72 4.38
N ALA A 151 9.94 -14.11 5.22
CA ALA A 151 9.88 -14.39 6.65
C ALA A 151 9.38 -15.81 6.93
N LEU A 152 8.31 -16.25 6.27
CA LEU A 152 7.73 -17.59 6.43
C LEU A 152 8.63 -18.70 5.89
N GLY A 153 9.46 -18.39 4.88
CA GLY A 153 10.39 -19.34 4.26
C GLY A 153 11.73 -19.45 4.95
N LEU A 154 12.06 -18.56 5.90
CA LEU A 154 13.32 -18.53 6.62
C LEU A 154 13.54 -19.83 7.39
N LYS A 155 14.68 -20.49 7.17
CA LYS A 155 15.02 -21.77 7.81
C LYS A 155 15.70 -21.56 9.14
N ALA A 156 15.40 -22.44 10.10
CA ALA A 156 16.09 -22.48 11.38
C ALA A 156 17.60 -22.72 11.19
N GLY A 157 18.42 -22.04 11.99
CA GLY A 157 19.89 -22.19 11.98
C GLY A 157 20.63 -21.30 10.97
N LEU A 158 19.93 -20.51 10.18
CA LEU A 158 20.57 -19.50 9.31
C LEU A 158 21.06 -18.28 10.10
N LEU A 159 20.38 -17.94 11.18
CA LEU A 159 20.74 -16.86 12.09
C LEU A 159 21.24 -17.45 13.42
N THR A 160 22.15 -16.73 14.05
CA THR A 160 22.74 -17.09 15.36
C THR A 160 22.40 -16.08 16.45
N GLY A 161 21.95 -14.89 16.08
CA GLY A 161 21.55 -13.85 17.02
C GLY A 161 20.29 -14.23 17.79
N GLU A 162 20.29 -13.96 19.10
CA GLU A 162 19.16 -14.22 20.00
C GLU A 162 18.28 -12.96 20.21
N ILE A 163 18.75 -11.79 19.78
CA ILE A 163 18.02 -10.52 19.83
C ILE A 163 17.73 -10.11 18.41
N LEU A 164 16.46 -10.02 18.06
CA LEU A 164 16.01 -9.50 16.76
C LEU A 164 15.39 -8.12 16.96
N LEU A 165 15.90 -7.16 16.21
CA LEU A 165 15.34 -5.83 16.08
C LEU A 165 14.72 -5.74 14.67
N ASN A 166 13.41 -5.79 14.62
CA ASN A 166 12.64 -5.52 13.42
C ASN A 166 12.50 -4.00 13.28
N LEU A 167 12.92 -3.44 12.13
CA LEU A 167 12.88 -2.00 11.85
C LEU A 167 11.65 -1.65 10.99
N ASP A 168 10.59 -2.41 11.16
CA ASP A 168 9.35 -2.29 10.42
C ASP A 168 8.25 -1.76 11.36
N THR A 169 8.44 -0.57 11.85
CA THR A 169 7.53 0.16 12.74
C THR A 169 7.28 1.57 12.18
N GLU A 170 6.08 2.09 12.35
CA GLU A 170 5.69 3.40 11.84
C GLU A 170 5.87 4.51 12.89
N GLU A 171 5.70 4.19 14.17
CA GLU A 171 5.83 5.16 15.27
C GLU A 171 7.28 5.25 15.75
N ASP A 172 7.75 6.47 16.04
CA ASP A 172 9.16 6.74 16.38
C ASP A 172 9.45 6.70 17.90
N ASP A 173 8.42 6.55 18.72
CA ASP A 173 8.49 6.56 20.19
C ASP A 173 7.94 5.28 20.84
N GLU A 174 7.57 4.25 20.05
CA GLU A 174 7.03 2.99 20.54
C GLU A 174 7.91 1.78 20.18
N ILE A 175 7.76 0.73 20.95
CA ILE A 175 8.31 -0.60 20.67
C ILE A 175 7.17 -1.60 20.72
N ASP A 176 6.78 -2.12 19.56
CA ASP A 176 5.72 -3.09 19.43
C ASP A 176 6.21 -4.51 19.79
N ILE A 177 5.37 -5.25 20.50
CA ILE A 177 5.65 -6.65 20.92
C ILE A 177 4.64 -7.64 20.36
N GLY A 178 3.79 -7.20 19.43
CA GLY A 178 2.77 -8.03 18.80
C GLY A 178 2.18 -7.35 17.57
N CYS A 179 1.40 -8.10 16.81
CA CYS A 179 0.66 -7.57 15.66
C CYS A 179 -0.72 -8.22 15.56
N ALA A 180 -1.64 -7.52 14.91
CA ALA A 180 -2.96 -8.07 14.57
C ALA A 180 -2.84 -9.09 13.44
N GLY A 181 -3.70 -10.10 13.46
CA GLY A 181 -3.90 -11.01 12.34
C GLY A 181 -4.89 -10.45 11.34
N GLY A 182 -4.88 -11.02 10.13
CA GLY A 182 -5.81 -10.64 9.07
C GLY A 182 -6.40 -11.86 8.36
N ILE A 183 -7.53 -11.67 7.67
CA ILE A 183 -8.14 -12.66 6.79
C ILE A 183 -8.56 -11.98 5.49
N ASP A 184 -8.11 -12.54 4.36
CA ASP A 184 -8.54 -12.12 3.04
C ASP A 184 -9.73 -12.95 2.60
N VAL A 185 -10.81 -12.27 2.22
CA VAL A 185 -12.01 -12.90 1.67
C VAL A 185 -12.25 -12.40 0.25
N THR A 186 -12.12 -13.31 -0.72
CA THR A 186 -12.39 -13.02 -2.13
C THR A 186 -13.71 -13.63 -2.55
N ALA A 187 -14.66 -12.80 -2.99
CA ALA A 187 -15.91 -13.25 -3.62
C ALA A 187 -15.79 -13.12 -5.14
N SER A 188 -16.03 -14.22 -5.87
CA SER A 188 -16.00 -14.24 -7.33
C SER A 188 -17.25 -14.89 -7.91
N ALA A 189 -17.70 -14.38 -9.07
CA ALA A 189 -18.83 -14.93 -9.79
C ALA A 189 -18.64 -14.75 -11.31
N ASN A 190 -19.26 -15.64 -12.08
CA ASN A 190 -19.33 -15.54 -13.54
C ASN A 190 -20.74 -15.13 -13.96
N TYR A 191 -20.82 -14.17 -14.88
CA TYR A 191 -22.08 -13.62 -15.35
C TYR A 191 -22.21 -13.74 -16.86
N GLN A 192 -23.47 -13.86 -17.34
CA GLN A 192 -23.81 -13.78 -18.76
C GLN A 192 -24.07 -12.30 -19.10
N LEU A 193 -23.43 -11.79 -20.14
CA LEU A 193 -23.71 -10.45 -20.63
C LEU A 193 -25.02 -10.42 -21.41
N THR A 194 -25.77 -9.35 -21.26
CA THR A 194 -27.06 -9.09 -21.93
C THR A 194 -27.00 -7.76 -22.66
N THR A 195 -27.90 -7.55 -23.61
CA THR A 195 -28.08 -6.27 -24.29
C THR A 195 -28.57 -5.22 -23.31
N THR A 196 -27.95 -4.04 -23.34
CA THR A 196 -28.27 -2.90 -22.46
C THR A 196 -29.03 -1.81 -23.20
N SER A 197 -29.65 -0.89 -22.45
CA SER A 197 -30.15 0.38 -22.99
C SER A 197 -28.97 1.21 -23.54
N PRO A 198 -29.14 2.01 -24.61
CA PRO A 198 -28.06 2.85 -25.15
C PRO A 198 -27.77 4.12 -24.32
N ASN A 199 -28.31 4.22 -23.14
CA ASN A 199 -28.19 5.36 -22.25
C ASN A 199 -27.09 5.15 -21.22
N PHE A 200 -25.86 5.53 -21.52
CA PHE A 200 -24.71 5.28 -20.69
C PHE A 200 -24.28 6.49 -19.87
N VAL A 201 -23.95 6.24 -18.62
CA VAL A 201 -23.37 7.23 -17.69
C VAL A 201 -22.07 6.67 -17.13
N LYS A 202 -21.00 7.47 -17.21
CA LYS A 202 -19.73 7.21 -16.52
C LYS A 202 -19.73 7.95 -15.18
N ILE A 203 -19.25 7.28 -14.15
CA ILE A 203 -19.08 7.81 -12.79
C ILE A 203 -17.60 7.69 -12.47
N ASP A 204 -16.97 8.79 -12.06
CA ASP A 204 -15.59 8.82 -11.60
C ASP A 204 -15.52 9.43 -10.20
N ILE A 205 -14.78 8.78 -9.31
CA ILE A 205 -14.44 9.23 -7.95
C ILE A 205 -12.94 9.25 -7.84
N LYS A 206 -12.37 10.36 -7.40
CA LYS A 206 -10.93 10.54 -7.24
C LYS A 206 -10.59 11.62 -6.24
N GLY A 207 -9.29 11.75 -5.92
CA GLY A 207 -8.80 12.80 -5.03
C GLY A 207 -8.92 12.47 -3.54
N LEU A 208 -9.29 11.24 -3.18
CA LEU A 208 -9.25 10.78 -1.79
C LEU A 208 -7.79 10.58 -1.34
N GLN A 209 -7.52 10.85 -0.07
CA GLN A 209 -6.14 10.74 0.42
C GLN A 209 -5.67 9.29 0.61
N GLY A 210 -6.59 8.35 0.85
CA GLY A 210 -6.26 6.96 1.13
C GLY A 210 -5.68 6.77 2.52
N GLY A 211 -4.98 5.65 2.73
CA GLY A 211 -4.35 5.29 3.99
C GLY A 211 -4.19 3.79 4.12
N HIS A 212 -3.54 3.35 5.18
CA HIS A 212 -3.43 1.93 5.51
C HIS A 212 -4.76 1.39 6.06
N SER A 213 -5.20 0.22 5.59
CA SER A 213 -6.52 -0.34 5.97
C SER A 213 -6.63 -0.78 7.44
N GLY A 214 -5.51 -0.93 8.13
CA GLY A 214 -5.43 -1.18 9.57
C GLY A 214 -5.17 0.10 10.34
N MET A 215 -4.01 0.71 10.16
CA MET A 215 -3.54 1.86 10.95
C MET A 215 -4.39 3.13 10.79
N ASP A 216 -4.98 3.35 9.61
CA ASP A 216 -5.75 4.57 9.32
C ASP A 216 -7.26 4.37 9.30
N ILE A 217 -7.75 3.14 9.46
CA ILE A 217 -9.18 2.82 9.29
C ILE A 217 -10.08 3.59 10.28
N HIS A 218 -9.56 3.92 11.46
CA HIS A 218 -10.28 4.67 12.50
C HIS A 218 -10.33 6.19 12.22
N LYS A 219 -9.51 6.71 11.28
CA LYS A 219 -9.41 8.16 11.00
C LYS A 219 -10.57 8.71 10.17
N GLY A 220 -11.46 7.84 9.69
CA GLY A 220 -12.66 8.25 8.94
C GLY A 220 -12.39 8.72 7.52
N PHE A 221 -11.29 8.27 6.91
CA PHE A 221 -10.97 8.58 5.52
C PHE A 221 -11.98 7.99 4.54
N GLY A 222 -12.17 8.67 3.42
CA GLY A 222 -13.09 8.24 2.38
C GLY A 222 -12.61 6.97 1.67
N ASN A 223 -13.52 6.01 1.48
CA ASN A 223 -13.31 4.83 0.68
C ASN A 223 -14.08 4.96 -0.63
N SER A 224 -13.37 5.05 -1.76
CA SER A 224 -13.98 5.28 -3.08
C SER A 224 -14.97 4.17 -3.48
N ASN A 225 -14.73 2.92 -3.08
CA ASN A 225 -15.64 1.80 -3.37
C ASN A 225 -16.97 1.93 -2.61
N VAL A 226 -16.92 2.38 -1.36
CA VAL A 226 -18.14 2.66 -0.57
C VAL A 226 -18.94 3.82 -1.17
N ILE A 227 -18.25 4.90 -1.54
CA ILE A 227 -18.87 6.06 -2.20
C ILE A 227 -19.50 5.63 -3.52
N LEU A 228 -18.78 4.86 -4.36
CA LEU A 228 -19.30 4.33 -5.62
C LEU A 228 -20.54 3.46 -5.39
N GLY A 229 -20.52 2.56 -4.41
CA GLY A 229 -21.66 1.72 -4.05
C GLY A 229 -22.90 2.54 -3.66
N ARG A 230 -22.72 3.67 -2.93
CA ARG A 230 -23.81 4.62 -2.59
C ARG A 230 -24.40 5.28 -3.84
N LEU A 231 -23.54 5.75 -4.75
CA LEU A 231 -23.97 6.38 -6.02
C LEU A 231 -24.69 5.38 -6.92
N LEU A 232 -24.17 4.19 -7.13
CA LEU A 232 -24.79 3.16 -7.94
C LEU A 232 -26.15 2.70 -7.38
N TYR A 233 -26.30 2.68 -6.05
CA TYR A 233 -27.55 2.31 -5.40
C TYR A 233 -28.72 3.22 -5.78
N THR A 234 -28.48 4.51 -6.10
CA THR A 234 -29.53 5.45 -6.54
C THR A 234 -30.18 5.05 -7.87
N GLY A 235 -29.52 4.19 -8.65
CA GLY A 235 -30.01 3.69 -9.94
C GLY A 235 -30.83 2.40 -9.87
N ILE A 236 -30.96 1.79 -8.70
CA ILE A 236 -31.64 0.47 -8.57
C ILE A 236 -33.08 0.50 -9.10
N ASP A 237 -33.82 1.56 -8.83
CA ASP A 237 -35.19 1.74 -9.30
C ASP A 237 -35.27 2.25 -10.75
N ASN A 238 -34.12 2.52 -11.39
CA ASN A 238 -33.99 2.98 -12.78
C ASN A 238 -33.40 1.89 -13.69
N GLU A 239 -33.62 0.65 -13.36
CA GLU A 239 -33.16 -0.53 -14.11
C GLU A 239 -31.68 -0.48 -14.49
N ILE A 240 -30.85 -0.06 -13.54
CA ILE A 240 -29.40 0.07 -13.73
C ILE A 240 -28.76 -1.25 -14.18
N GLN A 241 -27.92 -1.19 -15.20
CA GLN A 241 -27.08 -2.27 -15.68
C GLN A 241 -25.61 -1.87 -15.64
N LEU A 242 -24.77 -2.67 -14.99
CA LEU A 242 -23.33 -2.45 -14.94
C LEU A 242 -22.67 -2.88 -16.24
N ILE A 243 -21.90 -1.99 -16.85
CA ILE A 243 -21.05 -2.26 -18.01
C ILE A 243 -19.62 -2.54 -17.52
N SER A 244 -19.10 -1.68 -16.64
CA SER A 244 -17.84 -1.86 -15.96
C SER A 244 -17.88 -1.24 -14.58
N ILE A 245 -17.08 -1.79 -13.69
CA ILE A 245 -16.83 -1.25 -12.36
C ILE A 245 -15.40 -1.61 -11.97
N ASP A 246 -14.67 -0.64 -11.45
CA ASP A 246 -13.31 -0.83 -10.98
C ASP A 246 -13.02 0.14 -9.84
N GLY A 247 -12.21 -0.29 -8.87
CA GLY A 247 -11.80 0.54 -7.75
C GLY A 247 -11.03 -0.26 -6.70
N GLY A 248 -10.01 0.38 -6.16
CA GLY A 248 -9.08 -0.25 -5.22
C GLY A 248 -8.11 -1.21 -5.93
N GLY A 249 -6.84 -1.13 -5.59
CA GLY A 249 -5.78 -1.98 -6.16
C GLY A 249 -5.18 -2.93 -5.14
N LEU A 250 -5.08 -2.51 -3.89
CA LEU A 250 -4.48 -3.28 -2.81
C LEU A 250 -5.47 -3.44 -1.64
N ARG A 251 -5.47 -4.64 -1.05
CA ARG A 251 -6.36 -4.95 0.07
C ARG A 251 -5.98 -4.26 1.38
N ASN A 252 -4.70 -3.90 1.54
CA ASN A 252 -4.18 -3.18 2.70
C ASN A 252 -4.20 -1.65 2.54
N ALA A 253 -4.75 -1.13 1.45
CA ALA A 253 -4.88 0.31 1.22
C ALA A 253 -6.35 0.74 1.12
N ILE A 254 -6.73 1.83 1.79
CA ILE A 254 -8.05 2.45 1.64
C ILE A 254 -8.17 2.97 0.21
N PRO A 255 -9.17 2.51 -0.59
CA PRO A 255 -9.30 2.87 -2.00
C PRO A 255 -9.47 4.37 -2.23
N ARG A 256 -8.61 4.95 -3.08
CA ARG A 256 -8.58 6.39 -3.37
C ARG A 256 -9.40 6.78 -4.59
N GLU A 257 -9.52 5.88 -5.54
CA GLU A 257 -10.21 6.08 -6.82
C GLU A 257 -11.12 4.91 -7.13
N ALA A 258 -12.25 5.20 -7.73
CA ALA A 258 -13.17 4.20 -8.27
C ALA A 258 -13.94 4.77 -9.45
N HIS A 259 -14.29 3.92 -10.41
CA HIS A 259 -15.08 4.31 -11.54
C HIS A 259 -16.06 3.21 -11.99
N ALA A 260 -17.14 3.63 -12.63
CA ALA A 260 -18.10 2.73 -13.24
C ALA A 260 -18.67 3.32 -14.52
N VAL A 261 -19.05 2.42 -15.44
CA VAL A 261 -19.92 2.75 -16.56
C VAL A 261 -21.18 1.95 -16.39
N VAL A 262 -22.31 2.64 -16.44
CA VAL A 262 -23.64 2.04 -16.29
C VAL A 262 -24.57 2.42 -17.43
N SER A 263 -25.54 1.57 -17.70
CA SER A 263 -26.72 1.88 -18.52
C SER A 263 -27.94 2.03 -17.62
N VAL A 264 -28.82 3.01 -17.93
CA VAL A 264 -30.05 3.29 -17.19
C VAL A 264 -31.19 3.60 -18.15
N GLN A 265 -32.44 3.46 -17.71
CA GLN A 265 -33.60 3.78 -18.53
C GLN A 265 -33.77 5.30 -18.68
N ASN A 266 -33.69 6.05 -17.59
CA ASN A 266 -33.88 7.49 -17.54
C ASN A 266 -32.61 8.20 -17.04
N VAL A 267 -31.79 8.68 -17.97
CA VAL A 267 -30.50 9.33 -17.65
C VAL A 267 -30.71 10.63 -16.87
N GLU A 268 -31.70 11.45 -17.22
CA GLU A 268 -31.88 12.74 -16.56
C GLU A 268 -32.29 12.58 -15.09
N GLU A 269 -33.20 11.66 -14.81
CA GLU A 269 -33.59 11.35 -13.44
C GLU A 269 -32.42 10.78 -12.63
N PHE A 270 -31.62 9.90 -13.27
CA PHE A 270 -30.46 9.30 -12.61
C PHE A 270 -29.41 10.34 -12.28
N LEU A 271 -29.06 11.20 -13.24
CA LEU A 271 -28.08 12.29 -13.01
C LEU A 271 -28.56 13.26 -11.92
N GLN A 272 -29.85 13.56 -11.86
CA GLN A 272 -30.39 14.42 -10.79
C GLN A 272 -30.21 13.77 -9.40
N LYS A 273 -30.48 12.48 -9.26
CA LYS A 273 -30.26 11.71 -8.01
C LYS A 273 -28.77 11.69 -7.65
N LEU A 274 -27.90 11.49 -8.63
CA LEU A 274 -26.45 11.49 -8.44
C LEU A 274 -25.93 12.84 -7.97
N GLU A 275 -26.36 13.97 -8.57
CA GLU A 275 -25.92 15.31 -8.16
C GLU A 275 -26.41 15.68 -6.74
N THR A 276 -27.61 15.23 -6.36
CA THR A 276 -28.09 15.41 -4.99
C THR A 276 -27.21 14.67 -3.99
N LEU A 277 -26.99 13.39 -4.22
CA LEU A 277 -26.17 12.55 -3.32
C LEU A 277 -24.70 12.99 -3.32
N LYS A 278 -24.16 13.44 -4.44
CA LYS A 278 -22.80 14.01 -4.52
C LYS A 278 -22.65 15.20 -3.57
N THR A 279 -23.62 16.10 -3.53
CA THR A 279 -23.58 17.26 -2.63
C THR A 279 -23.52 16.81 -1.17
N GLU A 280 -24.35 15.85 -0.78
CA GLU A 280 -24.36 15.27 0.57
C GLU A 280 -23.00 14.59 0.92
N ILE A 281 -22.42 13.84 -0.02
CA ILE A 281 -21.13 13.18 0.17
C ILE A 281 -20.00 14.20 0.32
N LEU A 282 -19.97 15.23 -0.51
CA LEU A 282 -18.95 16.28 -0.42
C LEU A 282 -19.02 17.03 0.91
N GLU A 283 -20.22 17.29 1.44
CA GLU A 283 -20.42 17.88 2.77
C GLU A 283 -19.98 16.92 3.89
N GLU A 284 -20.31 15.64 3.78
CA GLU A 284 -19.94 14.59 4.76
C GLU A 284 -18.43 14.49 4.93
N PHE A 285 -17.67 14.51 3.83
CA PHE A 285 -16.21 14.34 3.84
C PHE A 285 -15.42 15.66 3.86
N ALA A 286 -16.06 16.82 3.91
CA ALA A 286 -15.41 18.13 3.75
C ALA A 286 -14.25 18.39 4.73
N SER A 287 -14.29 17.79 5.93
CA SER A 287 -13.26 17.98 6.95
C SER A 287 -12.00 17.12 6.71
N VAL A 288 -12.16 15.96 6.07
CA VAL A 288 -11.08 14.97 5.92
C VAL A 288 -10.59 14.81 4.47
N GLU A 289 -11.46 14.99 3.47
CA GLU A 289 -11.15 14.76 2.06
C GLU A 289 -11.27 16.06 1.25
N LYS A 290 -10.26 16.91 1.32
CA LYS A 290 -10.28 18.25 0.72
C LYS A 290 -10.27 18.24 -0.81
N ASP A 291 -9.68 17.20 -1.41
CA ASP A 291 -9.48 17.05 -2.85
C ASP A 291 -10.47 16.07 -3.49
N LEU A 292 -11.45 15.56 -2.71
CA LEU A 292 -12.47 14.64 -3.21
C LEU A 292 -13.22 15.25 -4.40
N SER A 293 -13.17 14.55 -5.51
CA SER A 293 -13.87 14.90 -6.75
C SER A 293 -14.78 13.76 -7.21
N ILE A 294 -16.03 14.08 -7.46
CA ILE A 294 -17.04 13.15 -8.00
C ILE A 294 -17.58 13.76 -9.28
N SER A 295 -17.50 13.05 -10.39
CA SER A 295 -17.99 13.51 -11.68
C SER A 295 -18.86 12.49 -12.39
N PHE A 296 -19.80 12.98 -13.17
CA PHE A 296 -20.73 12.20 -13.98
C PHE A 296 -20.74 12.74 -15.40
N GLU A 297 -20.69 11.85 -16.39
CA GLU A 297 -20.79 12.23 -17.78
C GLU A 297 -21.60 11.21 -18.59
N LYS A 298 -22.38 11.72 -19.55
CA LYS A 298 -22.98 10.86 -20.58
C LYS A 298 -21.87 10.36 -21.48
N THR A 299 -21.85 9.09 -21.77
CA THR A 299 -20.80 8.45 -22.55
C THR A 299 -21.36 7.47 -23.56
N SER A 300 -20.49 6.89 -24.36
CA SER A 300 -20.79 5.71 -25.19
C SER A 300 -20.04 4.51 -24.62
N ALA A 301 -20.68 3.37 -24.61
CA ALA A 301 -20.09 2.13 -24.12
C ALA A 301 -20.54 0.92 -24.97
N SER A 302 -20.11 -0.26 -24.56
CA SER A 302 -20.61 -1.52 -25.12
C SER A 302 -22.11 -1.66 -24.87
N GLU A 303 -22.85 -2.07 -25.88
CA GLU A 303 -24.28 -2.42 -25.75
C GLU A 303 -24.49 -3.73 -25.00
N GLN A 304 -23.44 -4.28 -24.38
CA GLN A 304 -23.48 -5.46 -23.55
C GLN A 304 -23.01 -5.14 -22.15
N GLY A 305 -23.77 -5.59 -21.18
CA GLY A 305 -23.49 -5.43 -19.75
C GLY A 305 -24.16 -6.52 -18.94
N LEU A 306 -24.10 -6.41 -17.64
CA LEU A 306 -24.81 -7.33 -16.76
C LEU A 306 -26.33 -7.14 -16.86
N SER A 307 -27.09 -8.18 -16.56
CA SER A 307 -28.53 -8.02 -16.37
C SER A 307 -28.84 -7.06 -15.23
N THR A 308 -30.04 -6.44 -15.25
CA THR A 308 -30.52 -5.60 -14.14
C THR A 308 -30.47 -6.36 -12.80
N GLU A 309 -30.83 -7.65 -12.80
CA GLU A 309 -30.82 -8.49 -11.60
C GLU A 309 -29.40 -8.70 -11.06
N ASP A 310 -28.45 -9.04 -11.93
CA ASP A 310 -27.06 -9.28 -11.50
C ASP A 310 -26.35 -7.97 -11.12
N SER A 311 -26.62 -6.89 -11.81
CA SER A 311 -26.17 -5.54 -11.44
C SER A 311 -26.65 -5.16 -10.05
N LYS A 312 -27.92 -5.41 -9.75
CA LYS A 312 -28.50 -5.18 -8.42
C LYS A 312 -27.82 -6.02 -7.34
N LYS A 313 -27.50 -7.30 -7.59
CA LYS A 313 -26.78 -8.15 -6.64
C LYS A 313 -25.41 -7.58 -6.29
N ILE A 314 -24.64 -7.15 -7.30
CA ILE A 314 -23.31 -6.55 -7.10
C ILE A 314 -23.41 -5.23 -6.33
N ILE A 315 -24.33 -4.35 -6.71
CA ILE A 315 -24.54 -3.07 -6.05
C ILE A 315 -24.93 -3.26 -4.57
N LEU A 316 -25.82 -4.20 -4.30
CA LEU A 316 -26.22 -4.54 -2.94
C LEU A 316 -25.07 -5.18 -2.14
N ALA A 317 -24.23 -6.00 -2.75
CA ALA A 317 -23.05 -6.56 -2.11
C ALA A 317 -22.07 -5.47 -1.71
N LEU A 318 -21.75 -4.53 -2.61
CA LEU A 318 -20.90 -3.37 -2.31
C LEU A 318 -21.47 -2.51 -1.18
N LYS A 319 -22.76 -2.23 -1.22
CA LYS A 319 -23.43 -1.42 -0.19
C LYS A 319 -23.49 -2.10 1.17
N SER A 320 -23.58 -3.43 1.20
CA SER A 320 -23.75 -4.22 2.42
C SER A 320 -22.43 -4.67 3.04
N ALA A 321 -21.34 -4.62 2.28
CA ALA A 321 -20.02 -4.92 2.80
C ALA A 321 -19.67 -3.91 3.91
N HIS A 322 -19.30 -4.42 5.08
CA HIS A 322 -18.85 -3.57 6.18
C HIS A 322 -17.55 -2.87 5.78
N ASN A 323 -17.43 -1.59 6.10
CA ASN A 323 -16.22 -0.81 5.96
C ASN A 323 -16.04 0.05 7.20
N GLY A 324 -14.83 0.05 7.74
CA GLY A 324 -14.51 0.81 8.95
C GLY A 324 -14.20 -0.09 10.14
N VAL A 325 -14.04 0.53 11.28
CA VAL A 325 -13.76 -0.16 12.55
C VAL A 325 -14.93 -1.05 12.92
N TYR A 326 -14.68 -2.35 13.11
CA TYR A 326 -15.69 -3.28 13.60
C TYR A 326 -15.81 -3.15 15.12
N ARG A 327 -14.67 -3.11 15.83
CA ARG A 327 -14.62 -2.97 17.29
C ARG A 327 -13.30 -2.31 17.71
N MET A 328 -13.36 -1.48 18.73
CA MET A 328 -12.17 -1.02 19.45
C MET A 328 -11.84 -2.01 20.56
N SER A 329 -10.56 -2.20 20.85
CA SER A 329 -10.12 -3.06 21.94
C SER A 329 -10.67 -2.54 23.28
N PRO A 330 -11.25 -3.41 24.13
CA PRO A 330 -11.67 -3.00 25.47
C PRO A 330 -10.50 -2.90 26.46
N ASP A 331 -9.36 -3.47 26.11
CA ASP A 331 -8.22 -3.63 27.04
C ASP A 331 -7.05 -2.69 26.70
N VAL A 332 -6.99 -2.19 25.47
CA VAL A 332 -5.94 -1.29 24.99
C VAL A 332 -6.58 -0.08 24.33
N GLU A 333 -6.23 1.11 24.83
CA GLU A 333 -6.73 2.38 24.29
C GLU A 333 -6.24 2.56 22.86
N ASP A 334 -7.11 3.07 21.98
CA ASP A 334 -6.89 3.35 20.56
C ASP A 334 -6.58 2.15 19.65
N LEU A 335 -6.52 0.94 20.19
CA LEU A 335 -6.32 -0.26 19.38
C LEU A 335 -7.62 -0.69 18.67
N VAL A 336 -7.55 -0.81 17.35
CA VAL A 336 -8.62 -1.32 16.48
C VAL A 336 -8.55 -2.85 16.41
N GLU A 337 -9.71 -3.51 16.56
CA GLU A 337 -9.86 -4.97 16.39
C GLU A 337 -10.77 -5.33 15.20
#